data_dbd777c2745d1f2287b40cd767cb77f4
#
_entry.id   dbd777c2745d1f2287b40cd767cb77f4
#
_cell.length_a   1.000
_cell.length_b   1.000
_cell.length_c   1.000
_cell.angle_alpha   90.00
_cell.angle_beta   90.00
_cell.angle_gamma   90.00
#
_symmetry.space_group_name_H-M   'P 1'
#
loop_
_entity.id
_entity.type
_entity.pdbx_description
1 polymer ?
#
loop_
_entity_poly.entity_id
_entity_poly.type
_entity_poly.pdbx_seq_one_letter_code
_entity_poly.pdbx_strand_id
1 'polypeptide(L)'
;VRGMLIAIQGGRSLSLRRRKNFDELSRILEIEPFILARLCGLKRHGFWETKPLYKTFPLPKKGGGVRFIHAPCRALAFVQQRIKTRLLDPAPVHDECVSAFRAGLSIVDHAKPHCGKAVVIKMDLKDFFPSVTFHKVEAVFRGLKIDGALSTQLALLTTTWLKADAESGEAEEELPSEGERALPQGAPTSPQLANMAARRLDLRLLGLSKNLGFKYSRYADDLTFSSGDPKAKV
;
A
#
# COMPACT_ATOMS: atom_id res chain seq x y z
N VAL A 1 -12.30 36.10 14.58
CA VAL A 1 -13.33 35.10 14.30
C VAL A 1 -13.29 34.10 15.43
N ARG A 2 -14.33 34.10 16.28
CA ARG A 2 -14.43 33.31 17.50
C ARG A 2 -14.53 31.82 17.17
N GLY A 3 -13.62 31.02 17.73
CA GLY A 3 -13.68 29.56 17.68
C GLY A 3 -14.91 29.03 18.42
N MET A 4 -15.76 28.32 17.72
CA MET A 4 -16.92 27.65 18.28
C MET A 4 -16.46 26.41 19.03
N LEU A 5 -16.39 26.50 20.36
CA LEU A 5 -16.26 25.37 21.27
C LEU A 5 -17.54 24.54 21.21
N ILE A 6 -17.53 23.43 20.48
CA ILE A 6 -18.59 22.42 20.59
C ILE A 6 -18.22 21.53 21.77
N ALA A 7 -18.85 21.77 22.91
CA ALA A 7 -18.81 20.88 24.06
C ALA A 7 -19.49 19.55 23.70
N ILE A 8 -18.74 18.46 23.74
CA ILE A 8 -19.25 17.11 23.52
C ILE A 8 -19.32 16.45 24.90
N GLN A 9 -20.53 16.39 25.45
CA GLN A 9 -20.80 15.54 26.61
C GLN A 9 -20.80 14.07 26.15
N GLY A 10 -20.02 13.23 26.83
CA GLY A 10 -20.12 11.76 26.78
C GLY A 10 -19.17 10.98 25.89
N GLY A 11 -18.24 11.59 25.15
CA GLY A 11 -17.26 10.85 24.36
C GLY A 11 -15.83 11.13 24.82
N ARG A 12 -14.94 10.12 24.84
CA ARG A 12 -13.51 10.34 25.08
C ARG A 12 -13.01 11.39 24.09
N SER A 13 -12.70 12.58 24.57
CA SER A 13 -12.11 13.68 23.79
C SER A 13 -10.85 13.16 23.12
N LEU A 14 -10.73 13.35 21.80
CA LEU A 14 -9.45 13.16 21.10
C LEU A 14 -8.38 13.94 21.86
N SER A 15 -7.27 13.31 22.23
CA SER A 15 -6.18 14.00 22.90
C SER A 15 -5.71 15.18 22.04
N LEU A 16 -5.27 16.27 22.65
CA LEU A 16 -4.76 17.48 21.97
C LEU A 16 -3.68 17.13 20.93
N ARG A 17 -2.85 16.12 21.21
CA ARG A 17 -1.82 15.61 20.29
C ARG A 17 -2.44 14.99 19.01
N ARG A 18 -3.53 14.21 19.14
CA ARG A 18 -4.23 13.65 17.98
C ARG A 18 -4.91 14.71 17.12
N ARG A 19 -5.45 15.77 17.74
CA ARG A 19 -6.03 16.90 16.98
C ARG A 19 -4.98 17.62 16.15
N LYS A 20 -3.82 17.96 16.72
CA LYS A 20 -2.71 18.58 16.01
C LYS A 20 -2.26 17.75 14.79
N ASN A 21 -2.23 16.44 14.91
CA ASN A 21 -1.83 15.55 13.83
C ASN A 21 -2.84 15.55 12.67
N PHE A 22 -4.15 15.57 12.96
CA PHE A 22 -5.16 15.68 11.91
C PHE A 22 -5.16 17.05 11.24
N ASP A 23 -4.90 18.11 11.97
CA ASP A 23 -4.77 19.47 11.42
C ASP A 23 -3.54 19.59 10.49
N GLU A 24 -2.46 18.93 10.83
CA GLU A 24 -1.27 18.84 9.99
C GLU A 24 -1.51 18.01 8.74
N LEU A 25 -2.09 16.81 8.88
CA LEU A 25 -2.45 15.95 7.75
C LEU A 25 -3.48 16.61 6.83
N SER A 26 -4.44 17.33 7.41
CA SER A 26 -5.43 18.15 6.70
C SER A 26 -4.78 19.19 5.80
N ARG A 27 -3.79 19.91 6.31
CA ARG A 27 -3.03 20.92 5.53
C ARG A 27 -2.23 20.27 4.40
N ILE A 28 -1.55 19.17 4.68
CA ILE A 28 -0.75 18.45 3.67
C ILE A 28 -1.63 17.90 2.55
N LEU A 29 -2.74 17.27 2.90
CA LEU A 29 -3.64 16.61 1.95
C LEU A 29 -4.70 17.56 1.37
N GLU A 30 -4.86 18.77 1.92
CA GLU A 30 -5.96 19.70 1.60
C GLU A 30 -7.33 19.04 1.75
N ILE A 31 -7.52 18.37 2.89
CA ILE A 31 -8.75 17.64 3.24
C ILE A 31 -9.17 18.04 4.65
N GLU A 32 -10.45 18.29 4.85
CA GLU A 32 -11.00 18.65 6.16
C GLU A 32 -10.64 17.63 7.25
N PRO A 33 -10.14 18.07 8.43
CA PRO A 33 -9.71 17.18 9.53
C PRO A 33 -10.78 16.19 9.95
N PHE A 34 -12.06 16.61 9.89
CA PHE A 34 -13.20 15.77 10.22
C PHE A 34 -13.33 14.56 9.28
N ILE A 35 -13.10 14.73 7.98
CA ILE A 35 -13.14 13.66 6.99
C ILE A 35 -12.04 12.63 7.29
N LEU A 36 -10.83 13.11 7.55
CA LEU A 36 -9.70 12.24 7.89
C LEU A 36 -9.95 11.44 9.17
N ALA A 37 -10.43 12.10 10.23
CA ALA A 37 -10.75 11.45 11.49
C ALA A 37 -11.82 10.36 11.33
N ARG A 38 -12.85 10.62 10.51
CA ARG A 38 -13.91 9.66 10.20
C ARG A 38 -13.37 8.44 9.45
N LEU A 39 -12.55 8.64 8.43
CA LEU A 39 -11.98 7.56 7.62
C LEU A 39 -10.95 6.73 8.39
N CYS A 40 -10.29 7.29 9.41
CA CYS A 40 -9.41 6.55 10.31
C CYS A 40 -10.18 5.71 11.35
N GLY A 41 -11.49 5.63 11.30
CA GLY A 41 -12.30 4.82 12.22
C GLY A 41 -12.38 5.38 13.64
N LEU A 42 -12.12 6.67 13.83
CA LEU A 42 -12.29 7.33 15.12
C LEU A 42 -13.78 7.54 15.37
N LYS A 43 -14.39 6.59 16.07
CA LYS A 43 -15.80 6.62 16.47
C LYS A 43 -16.09 7.89 17.28
N ARG A 44 -16.97 8.74 16.79
CA ARG A 44 -17.80 9.59 17.64
C ARG A 44 -19.00 8.76 18.05
N HIS A 45 -19.26 8.66 19.35
CA HIS A 45 -20.43 7.97 19.87
C HIS A 45 -21.72 8.42 19.14
N GLY A 46 -22.46 7.50 18.59
CA GLY A 46 -23.91 7.51 18.53
C GLY A 46 -24.59 7.72 17.20
N PHE A 47 -23.97 8.13 16.06
CA PHE A 47 -24.78 8.56 14.91
C PHE A 47 -24.26 8.28 13.49
N TRP A 48 -23.31 7.37 13.31
CA TRP A 48 -22.89 7.07 11.95
C TRP A 48 -22.92 5.56 11.71
N GLU A 49 -23.88 5.11 10.90
CA GLU A 49 -23.75 3.85 10.18
C GLU A 49 -22.41 3.88 9.44
N THR A 50 -21.47 3.07 9.86
CA THR A 50 -20.19 2.93 9.21
C THR A 50 -20.38 2.11 7.95
N LYS A 51 -20.74 2.78 6.85
CA LYS A 51 -20.65 2.13 5.54
C LYS A 51 -19.23 1.59 5.38
N PRO A 52 -19.07 0.36 4.87
CA PRO A 52 -17.76 -0.23 4.69
C PRO A 52 -16.90 0.68 3.82
N LEU A 53 -15.68 0.94 4.25
CA LEU A 53 -14.73 1.80 3.52
C LEU A 53 -14.25 1.16 2.22
N TYR A 54 -14.35 -0.16 2.09
CA TYR A 54 -14.00 -0.93 0.92
C TYR A 54 -15.16 -1.82 0.49
N LYS A 55 -15.36 -1.92 -0.82
CA LYS A 55 -16.21 -2.94 -1.42
C LYS A 55 -15.31 -4.06 -1.94
N THR A 56 -15.52 -5.26 -1.45
CA THR A 56 -14.76 -6.45 -1.86
C THR A 56 -15.55 -7.22 -2.92
N PHE A 57 -14.87 -7.64 -3.99
CA PHE A 57 -15.45 -8.50 -5.00
C PHE A 57 -14.39 -9.46 -5.58
N PRO A 58 -14.80 -10.69 -5.91
CA PRO A 58 -13.91 -11.68 -6.49
C PRO A 58 -13.62 -11.36 -7.96
N LEU A 59 -12.39 -11.65 -8.40
CA LEU A 59 -11.96 -11.58 -9.79
C LEU A 59 -11.23 -12.87 -10.16
N PRO A 60 -11.70 -13.63 -11.19
CA PRO A 60 -11.03 -14.86 -11.61
C PRO A 60 -9.60 -14.61 -12.08
N LYS A 61 -8.67 -15.48 -11.69
CA LYS A 61 -7.29 -15.48 -12.21
C LYS A 61 -7.23 -16.26 -13.52
N LYS A 62 -6.39 -15.84 -14.49
CA LYS A 62 -6.22 -16.56 -15.78
C LYS A 62 -5.71 -17.99 -15.62
N GLY A 63 -4.96 -18.28 -14.57
CA GLY A 63 -4.41 -19.60 -14.26
C GLY A 63 -5.24 -20.44 -13.27
N GLY A 64 -6.49 -20.04 -13.01
CA GLY A 64 -7.36 -20.67 -12.02
C GLY A 64 -7.27 -20.00 -10.64
N GLY A 65 -8.31 -20.20 -9.82
CA GLY A 65 -8.48 -19.54 -8.53
C GLY A 65 -9.05 -18.13 -8.64
N VAL A 66 -9.20 -17.49 -7.49
CA VAL A 66 -9.83 -16.17 -7.34
C VAL A 66 -8.86 -15.22 -6.65
N ARG A 67 -8.91 -13.94 -7.02
CA ARG A 67 -8.30 -12.85 -6.26
C ARG A 67 -9.40 -11.89 -5.80
N PHE A 68 -9.27 -11.37 -4.62
CA PHE A 68 -10.21 -10.40 -4.08
C PHE A 68 -9.72 -8.98 -4.34
N ILE A 69 -10.58 -8.18 -4.98
CA ILE A 69 -10.33 -6.75 -5.18
C ILE A 69 -11.07 -5.99 -4.09
N HIS A 70 -10.35 -5.13 -3.39
CA HIS A 70 -10.87 -4.26 -2.35
C HIS A 70 -10.89 -2.82 -2.88
N ALA A 71 -11.99 -2.43 -3.49
CA ALA A 71 -12.16 -1.08 -4.02
C ALA A 71 -12.55 -0.11 -2.89
N PRO A 72 -11.76 0.94 -2.63
CA PRO A 72 -12.12 1.94 -1.63
C PRO A 72 -13.38 2.71 -2.03
N CYS A 73 -14.20 3.11 -1.05
CA CYS A 73 -15.32 4.00 -1.30
C CYS A 73 -14.81 5.35 -1.87
N ARG A 74 -15.69 6.09 -2.55
CA ARG A 74 -15.30 7.32 -3.26
C ARG A 74 -14.53 8.33 -2.38
N ALA A 75 -14.97 8.51 -1.13
CA ALA A 75 -14.30 9.42 -0.20
C ALA A 75 -12.90 8.95 0.16
N LEU A 76 -12.72 7.66 0.46
CA LEU A 76 -11.41 7.09 0.77
C LEU A 76 -10.49 7.08 -0.46
N ALA A 77 -11.02 6.74 -1.64
CA ALA A 77 -10.26 6.79 -2.89
C ALA A 77 -9.72 8.19 -3.17
N PHE A 78 -10.53 9.23 -2.93
CA PHE A 78 -10.09 10.63 -3.05
C PHE A 78 -8.95 10.96 -2.08
N VAL A 79 -9.07 10.57 -0.81
CA VAL A 79 -8.00 10.77 0.19
C VAL A 79 -6.74 10.01 -0.22
N GLN A 80 -6.87 8.76 -0.64
CA GLN A 80 -5.73 7.95 -1.10
C GLN A 80 -5.06 8.54 -2.35
N GLN A 81 -5.82 9.11 -3.27
CA GLN A 81 -5.26 9.82 -4.41
C GLN A 81 -4.46 11.05 -3.98
N ARG A 82 -4.93 11.81 -2.96
CA ARG A 82 -4.18 12.93 -2.38
C ARG A 82 -2.90 12.45 -1.68
N ILE A 83 -2.95 11.37 -0.92
CA ILE A 83 -1.76 10.76 -0.31
C ILE A 83 -0.75 10.39 -1.42
N LYS A 84 -1.23 9.72 -2.48
CA LYS A 84 -0.38 9.34 -3.60
C LYS A 84 0.32 10.57 -4.20
N THR A 85 -0.44 11.57 -4.64
CA THR A 85 0.10 12.72 -5.38
C THR A 85 0.94 13.67 -4.53
N ARG A 86 0.62 13.82 -3.24
CA ARG A 86 1.29 14.78 -2.35
C ARG A 86 2.46 14.20 -1.57
N LEU A 87 2.44 12.90 -1.27
CA LEU A 87 3.46 12.27 -0.41
C LEU A 87 4.27 11.18 -1.13
N LEU A 88 3.61 10.35 -1.96
CA LEU A 88 4.28 9.19 -2.54
C LEU A 88 4.96 9.51 -3.89
N ASP A 89 4.28 10.23 -4.79
CA ASP A 89 4.83 10.56 -6.11
C ASP A 89 6.09 11.45 -6.04
N PRO A 90 6.20 12.42 -5.11
CA PRO A 90 7.41 13.23 -4.96
C PRO A 90 8.58 12.49 -4.29
N ALA A 91 8.32 11.33 -3.66
CA ALA A 91 9.34 10.63 -2.89
C ALA A 91 10.39 9.96 -3.81
N PRO A 92 11.69 10.15 -3.58
CA PRO A 92 12.76 9.53 -4.37
C PRO A 92 12.91 8.06 -3.97
N VAL A 93 12.14 7.17 -4.61
CA VAL A 93 12.01 5.80 -4.06
C VAL A 93 12.38 4.70 -5.02
N HIS A 94 12.72 5.02 -6.26
CA HIS A 94 12.83 3.96 -7.25
C HIS A 94 14.28 3.69 -7.62
N ASP A 95 14.73 2.49 -7.29
CA ASP A 95 15.96 1.94 -7.82
C ASP A 95 15.73 1.56 -9.32
N GLU A 96 16.79 1.60 -10.13
CA GLU A 96 16.72 1.35 -11.59
C GLU A 96 16.18 -0.05 -11.93
N CYS A 97 16.24 -0.98 -10.99
CA CYS A 97 15.75 -2.35 -11.17
C CYS A 97 14.23 -2.49 -11.10
N VAL A 98 13.47 -1.43 -10.74
CA VAL A 98 12.00 -1.50 -10.59
C VAL A 98 11.32 -0.74 -11.74
N SER A 99 10.44 -1.39 -12.48
CA SER A 99 9.75 -0.80 -13.63
C SER A 99 8.24 -0.62 -13.43
N ALA A 100 7.58 -1.50 -12.65
CA ALA A 100 6.15 -1.40 -12.45
C ALA A 100 5.75 -0.18 -11.60
N PHE A 101 4.56 0.35 -11.89
CA PHE A 101 3.94 1.46 -11.15
C PHE A 101 4.76 2.76 -11.16
N ARG A 102 5.57 2.95 -12.18
CA ARG A 102 6.39 4.13 -12.42
C ARG A 102 5.95 4.84 -13.69
N ALA A 103 5.80 6.16 -13.63
CA ALA A 103 5.49 6.96 -14.80
C ALA A 103 6.58 6.82 -15.87
N GLY A 104 6.16 6.65 -17.11
CA GLY A 104 7.08 6.55 -18.26
C GLY A 104 7.75 5.18 -18.42
N LEU A 105 7.52 4.21 -17.54
CA LEU A 105 8.04 2.85 -17.67
C LEU A 105 6.91 1.84 -17.90
N SER A 106 7.24 0.76 -18.61
CA SER A 106 6.33 -0.30 -19.01
C SER A 106 6.93 -1.68 -18.74
N ILE A 107 6.16 -2.72 -19.01
CA ILE A 107 6.65 -4.10 -18.97
C ILE A 107 7.76 -4.34 -20.02
N VAL A 108 7.78 -3.58 -21.12
CA VAL A 108 8.82 -3.65 -22.11
C VAL A 108 10.16 -3.21 -21.55
N ASP A 109 10.17 -2.16 -20.72
CA ASP A 109 11.39 -1.67 -20.06
C ASP A 109 11.91 -2.66 -19.03
N HIS A 110 11.02 -3.43 -18.37
CA HIS A 110 11.39 -4.57 -17.54
C HIS A 110 12.01 -5.70 -18.36
N ALA A 111 11.47 -6.04 -19.55
CA ALA A 111 11.91 -7.15 -20.35
C ALA A 111 13.23 -6.89 -21.11
N LYS A 112 13.45 -5.66 -21.60
CA LYS A 112 14.63 -5.27 -22.41
C LYS A 112 15.98 -5.77 -21.88
N PRO A 113 16.35 -5.59 -20.59
CA PRO A 113 17.65 -6.01 -20.09
C PRO A 113 17.85 -7.53 -20.05
N HIS A 114 16.77 -8.32 -20.23
CA HIS A 114 16.77 -9.77 -20.18
C HIS A 114 16.69 -10.42 -21.57
N CYS A 115 16.49 -9.63 -22.63
CA CYS A 115 16.47 -10.14 -23.99
C CYS A 115 17.85 -10.65 -24.42
N GLY A 116 17.89 -11.77 -25.17
CA GLY A 116 19.12 -12.34 -25.71
C GLY A 116 20.07 -12.91 -24.66
N LYS A 117 19.63 -13.15 -23.43
CA LYS A 117 20.41 -13.77 -22.37
C LYS A 117 20.36 -15.30 -22.48
N ALA A 118 21.48 -15.95 -22.15
CA ALA A 118 21.59 -17.41 -22.18
C ALA A 118 20.77 -18.08 -21.05
N VAL A 119 20.68 -17.43 -19.90
CA VAL A 119 19.90 -17.90 -18.76
C VAL A 119 18.91 -16.81 -18.33
N VAL A 120 17.65 -17.17 -18.15
CA VAL A 120 16.61 -16.29 -17.59
C VAL A 120 15.86 -17.06 -16.53
N ILE A 121 15.80 -16.49 -15.31
CA ILE A 121 15.09 -17.05 -14.16
C ILE A 121 13.98 -16.08 -13.81
N LYS A 122 12.77 -16.58 -13.70
CA LYS A 122 11.60 -15.81 -13.24
C LYS A 122 11.10 -16.39 -11.92
N MET A 123 10.78 -15.51 -11.00
CA MET A 123 10.16 -15.82 -9.71
C MET A 123 8.99 -14.88 -9.49
N ASP A 124 8.00 -15.33 -8.73
CA ASP A 124 6.82 -14.55 -8.36
C ASP A 124 6.77 -14.36 -6.84
N LEU A 125 6.40 -13.16 -6.39
CA LEU A 125 6.16 -12.88 -4.98
C LEU A 125 4.70 -13.20 -4.63
N LYS A 126 4.50 -14.32 -3.94
CA LYS A 126 3.16 -14.71 -3.49
C LYS A 126 2.55 -13.60 -2.64
N ASP A 127 1.29 -13.29 -2.93
CA ASP A 127 0.47 -12.33 -2.18
C ASP A 127 1.15 -10.97 -1.97
N PHE A 128 1.74 -10.43 -3.04
CA PHE A 128 2.58 -9.22 -2.99
C PHE A 128 1.96 -8.06 -2.22
N PHE A 129 0.72 -7.64 -2.53
CA PHE A 129 0.04 -6.58 -1.79
C PHE A 129 -0.36 -7.03 -0.37
N PRO A 130 -1.01 -8.17 -0.17
CA PRO A 130 -1.35 -8.67 1.17
C PRO A 130 -0.15 -8.86 2.09
N SER A 131 1.02 -9.20 1.56
CA SER A 131 2.24 -9.35 2.35
C SER A 131 2.80 -8.04 2.92
N VAL A 132 2.33 -6.89 2.41
CA VAL A 132 2.72 -5.57 2.92
C VAL A 132 1.74 -5.14 4.00
N THR A 133 2.04 -5.55 5.22
CA THR A 133 1.21 -5.34 6.40
C THR A 133 1.17 -3.88 6.85
N PHE A 134 0.23 -3.56 7.74
CA PHE A 134 0.10 -2.24 8.35
C PHE A 134 1.42 -1.69 8.89
N HIS A 135 2.17 -2.52 9.62
CA HIS A 135 3.45 -2.11 10.20
C HIS A 135 4.52 -1.81 9.14
N LYS A 136 4.52 -2.57 8.03
CA LYS A 136 5.42 -2.27 6.91
C LYS A 136 5.05 -0.95 6.24
N VAL A 137 3.76 -0.66 6.06
CA VAL A 137 3.27 0.61 5.51
C VAL A 137 3.61 1.78 6.44
N GLU A 138 3.40 1.63 7.74
CA GLU A 138 3.80 2.63 8.74
C GLU A 138 5.30 2.89 8.68
N ALA A 139 6.12 1.84 8.57
CA ALA A 139 7.57 1.96 8.44
C ALA A 139 7.99 2.68 7.14
N VAL A 140 7.26 2.49 6.03
CA VAL A 140 7.47 3.24 4.79
C VAL A 140 7.27 4.74 5.03
N PHE A 141 6.15 5.15 5.64
CA PHE A 141 5.90 6.56 5.92
C PHE A 141 6.91 7.17 6.90
N ARG A 142 7.34 6.43 7.92
CA ARG A 142 8.44 6.85 8.81
C ARG A 142 9.76 7.01 8.05
N GLY A 143 10.04 6.14 7.08
CA GLY A 143 11.20 6.23 6.20
C GLY A 143 11.19 7.49 5.31
N LEU A 144 10.02 8.04 5.02
CA LEU A 144 9.83 9.35 4.38
C LEU A 144 9.98 10.53 5.35
N LYS A 145 10.45 10.29 6.57
CA LYS A 145 10.63 11.28 7.66
C LYS A 145 9.32 11.92 8.13
N ILE A 146 8.21 11.22 7.95
CA ILE A 146 6.91 11.63 8.49
C ILE A 146 6.84 11.23 9.97
N ASP A 147 6.31 12.11 10.82
CA ASP A 147 6.14 11.84 12.25
C ASP A 147 5.39 10.52 12.50
N GLY A 148 5.74 9.84 13.60
CA GLY A 148 5.20 8.51 13.91
C GLY A 148 3.68 8.46 14.02
N ALA A 149 3.06 9.49 14.59
CA ALA A 149 1.61 9.53 14.72
C ALA A 149 0.90 9.80 13.39
N LEU A 150 1.49 10.62 12.52
CA LEU A 150 1.02 10.83 11.15
C LEU A 150 1.22 9.57 10.31
N SER A 151 2.35 8.89 10.47
CA SER A 151 2.63 7.62 9.79
C SER A 151 1.59 6.55 10.11
N THR A 152 1.18 6.45 11.37
CA THR A 152 0.10 5.55 11.82
C THR A 152 -1.24 5.91 11.15
N GLN A 153 -1.59 7.20 11.08
CA GLN A 153 -2.83 7.66 10.43
C GLN A 153 -2.81 7.38 8.92
N LEU A 154 -1.69 7.63 8.26
CA LEU A 154 -1.53 7.33 6.84
C LEU A 154 -1.62 5.82 6.58
N ALA A 155 -1.04 4.99 7.45
CA ALA A 155 -1.16 3.54 7.36
C ALA A 155 -2.63 3.08 7.55
N LEU A 156 -3.39 3.68 8.47
CA LEU A 156 -4.83 3.41 8.62
C LEU A 156 -5.64 3.75 7.36
N LEU A 157 -5.32 4.86 6.70
CA LEU A 157 -6.01 5.32 5.49
C LEU A 157 -5.65 4.50 4.23
N THR A 158 -4.54 3.76 4.25
CA THR A 158 -4.01 3.07 3.07
C THR A 158 -4.01 1.55 3.19
N THR A 159 -4.40 1.00 4.35
CA THR A 159 -4.54 -0.45 4.58
C THR A 159 -5.96 -0.81 4.98
N THR A 160 -6.33 -2.07 4.78
CA THR A 160 -7.60 -2.63 5.25
C THR A 160 -7.39 -4.00 5.89
N TRP A 161 -8.39 -4.48 6.61
CA TRP A 161 -8.44 -5.86 7.04
C TRP A 161 -8.66 -6.73 5.80
N LEU A 162 -7.78 -7.66 5.57
CA LEU A 162 -7.95 -8.66 4.52
C LEU A 162 -8.59 -9.88 5.18
N LYS A 163 -9.72 -10.33 4.66
CA LYS A 163 -10.27 -11.61 5.08
C LYS A 163 -9.25 -12.69 4.69
N ALA A 164 -8.86 -13.53 5.63
CA ALA A 164 -8.23 -14.81 5.32
C ALA A 164 -9.20 -15.57 4.42
N ASP A 165 -8.67 -16.25 3.40
CA ASP A 165 -9.37 -16.92 2.32
C ASP A 165 -10.75 -17.45 2.75
N ALA A 166 -11.80 -16.72 2.42
CA ALA A 166 -13.15 -17.21 2.60
C ALA A 166 -13.42 -18.21 1.47
N GLU A 167 -13.17 -19.48 1.73
CA GLU A 167 -13.64 -20.59 0.88
C GLU A 167 -15.18 -20.69 0.88
N SER A 168 -15.87 -19.95 1.75
CA SER A 168 -17.34 -19.86 1.80
C SER A 168 -17.81 -18.53 1.25
N GLY A 169 -18.60 -18.57 0.17
CA GLY A 169 -19.12 -17.44 -0.58
C GLY A 169 -20.18 -16.57 0.11
N GLU A 170 -20.24 -16.57 1.42
CA GLU A 170 -21.15 -15.73 2.20
C GLU A 170 -20.38 -14.54 2.77
N ALA A 171 -20.72 -13.37 2.29
CA ALA A 171 -20.20 -12.09 2.77
C ALA A 171 -20.88 -11.75 4.11
N GLU A 172 -20.39 -12.27 5.21
CA GLU A 172 -20.79 -11.80 6.52
C GLU A 172 -20.16 -10.41 6.76
N GLU A 173 -21.02 -9.45 7.13
CA GLU A 173 -20.66 -8.04 7.42
C GLU A 173 -19.83 -7.85 8.71
N GLU A 174 -19.44 -8.92 9.39
CA GLU A 174 -18.65 -8.82 10.61
C GLU A 174 -17.18 -8.49 10.29
N LEU A 175 -16.68 -7.46 10.93
CA LEU A 175 -15.24 -7.13 10.94
C LEU A 175 -14.49 -8.38 11.42
N PRO A 176 -13.49 -8.87 10.66
CA PRO A 176 -12.73 -10.02 11.11
C PRO A 176 -12.06 -9.68 12.45
N SER A 177 -12.39 -10.47 13.46
CA SER A 177 -11.78 -10.37 14.81
C SER A 177 -10.33 -10.85 14.80
N GLU A 178 -9.94 -11.61 13.78
CA GLU A 178 -8.60 -12.16 13.59
C GLU A 178 -8.14 -11.90 12.16
N GLY A 179 -7.14 -11.07 12.00
CA GLY A 179 -6.53 -10.74 10.73
C GLY A 179 -5.56 -9.57 10.87
N GLU A 180 -4.60 -9.49 9.98
CA GLU A 180 -3.68 -8.36 9.92
C GLU A 180 -4.14 -7.37 8.84
N ARG A 181 -4.09 -6.08 9.17
CA ARG A 181 -4.31 -5.04 8.14
C ARG A 181 -3.14 -5.04 7.17
N ALA A 182 -3.44 -5.00 5.88
CA ALA A 182 -2.43 -4.95 4.83
C ALA A 182 -2.87 -4.09 3.64
N LEU A 183 -2.02 -3.97 2.63
CA LEU A 183 -2.35 -3.25 1.41
C LEU A 183 -3.46 -3.97 0.63
N PRO A 184 -4.58 -3.28 0.35
CA PRO A 184 -5.65 -3.83 -0.48
C PRO A 184 -5.26 -3.87 -1.96
N GLN A 185 -5.66 -4.91 -2.67
CA GLN A 185 -5.64 -4.91 -4.13
C GLN A 185 -6.78 -4.03 -4.66
N GLY A 186 -6.45 -2.93 -5.35
CA GLY A 186 -7.43 -2.01 -5.94
C GLY A 186 -7.44 -0.59 -5.35
N ALA A 187 -6.62 -0.31 -4.33
CA ALA A 187 -6.46 1.04 -3.80
C ALA A 187 -5.42 1.87 -4.59
N PRO A 188 -5.63 3.17 -4.79
CA PRO A 188 -4.71 4.05 -5.53
C PRO A 188 -3.28 4.10 -4.97
N THR A 189 -3.12 3.92 -3.66
CA THR A 189 -1.82 3.99 -2.97
C THR A 189 -1.05 2.67 -2.94
N SER A 190 -1.74 1.53 -3.05
CA SER A 190 -1.14 0.20 -2.86
C SER A 190 0.04 -0.08 -3.80
N PRO A 191 -0.01 0.25 -5.10
CA PRO A 191 1.10 -0.02 -6.01
C PRO A 191 2.41 0.62 -5.59
N GLN A 192 2.36 1.90 -5.21
CA GLN A 192 3.56 2.64 -4.87
C GLN A 192 4.08 2.29 -3.47
N LEU A 193 3.19 2.10 -2.50
CA LEU A 193 3.56 1.64 -1.16
C LEU A 193 4.19 0.25 -1.19
N ALA A 194 3.70 -0.67 -2.04
CA ALA A 194 4.29 -1.98 -2.22
C ALA A 194 5.71 -1.90 -2.80
N ASN A 195 5.93 -1.04 -3.81
CA ASN A 195 7.28 -0.78 -4.32
C ASN A 195 8.22 -0.25 -3.24
N MET A 196 7.76 0.70 -2.43
CA MET A 196 8.55 1.27 -1.34
C MET A 196 8.88 0.25 -0.26
N ALA A 197 7.92 -0.60 0.11
CA ALA A 197 8.13 -1.67 1.08
C ALA A 197 9.12 -2.73 0.59
N ALA A 198 9.10 -3.04 -0.70
CA ALA A 198 10.01 -4.02 -1.32
C ALA A 198 11.44 -3.49 -1.54
N ARG A 199 11.70 -2.21 -1.35
CA ARG A 199 13.01 -1.59 -1.66
C ARG A 199 14.20 -2.31 -1.01
N ARG A 200 14.06 -2.75 0.25
CA ARG A 200 15.15 -3.48 0.94
C ARG A 200 15.42 -4.83 0.30
N LEU A 201 14.38 -5.52 -0.18
CA LEU A 201 14.50 -6.75 -0.95
C LEU A 201 15.23 -6.46 -2.27
N ASP A 202 14.79 -5.45 -3.02
CA ASP A 202 15.40 -5.06 -4.30
C ASP A 202 16.89 -4.78 -4.16
N LEU A 203 17.30 -3.99 -3.15
CA LEU A 203 18.70 -3.69 -2.92
C LEU A 203 19.56 -4.93 -2.60
N ARG A 204 19.01 -5.87 -1.83
CA ARG A 204 19.70 -7.14 -1.52
C ARG A 204 19.84 -8.03 -2.75
N LEU A 205 18.75 -8.18 -3.51
CA LEU A 205 18.75 -9.00 -4.72
C LEU A 205 19.61 -8.38 -5.82
N LEU A 206 19.61 -7.06 -5.96
CA LEU A 206 20.48 -6.36 -6.88
C LEU A 206 21.97 -6.59 -6.56
N GLY A 207 22.35 -6.47 -5.28
CA GLY A 207 23.70 -6.76 -4.82
C GLY A 207 24.12 -8.21 -5.04
N LEU A 208 23.26 -9.17 -4.67
CA LEU A 208 23.50 -10.59 -4.89
C LEU A 208 23.65 -10.91 -6.37
N SER A 209 22.75 -10.44 -7.20
CA SER A 209 22.75 -10.65 -8.65
C SER A 209 24.04 -10.14 -9.28
N LYS A 210 24.48 -8.96 -8.89
CA LYS A 210 25.73 -8.35 -9.37
C LYS A 210 26.94 -9.22 -9.05
N ASN A 211 26.99 -9.77 -7.84
CA ASN A 211 28.10 -10.66 -7.42
C ASN A 211 28.11 -11.98 -8.15
N LEU A 212 26.94 -12.47 -8.58
CA LEU A 212 26.78 -13.75 -9.31
C LEU A 212 26.79 -13.58 -10.85
N GLY A 213 27.02 -12.38 -11.36
CA GLY A 213 27.01 -12.11 -12.82
C GLY A 213 25.62 -12.12 -13.45
N PHE A 214 24.58 -11.89 -12.66
CA PHE A 214 23.21 -11.76 -13.13
C PHE A 214 22.75 -10.30 -13.20
N LYS A 215 21.89 -10.01 -14.16
CA LYS A 215 21.05 -8.81 -14.20
C LYS A 215 19.76 -9.10 -13.44
N TYR A 216 19.36 -8.19 -12.55
CA TYR A 216 18.11 -8.26 -11.80
C TYR A 216 17.19 -7.14 -12.17
N SER A 217 15.89 -7.44 -12.31
CA SER A 217 14.84 -6.43 -12.29
C SER A 217 13.52 -6.98 -11.73
N ARG A 218 12.63 -6.08 -11.30
CA ARG A 218 11.30 -6.40 -10.78
C ARG A 218 10.20 -5.61 -11.47
N TYR A 219 9.12 -6.31 -11.81
CA TYR A 219 7.86 -5.70 -12.28
C TYR A 219 6.71 -6.16 -11.38
N ALA A 220 6.30 -5.31 -10.45
CA ALA A 220 5.35 -5.64 -9.37
C ALA A 220 5.85 -6.81 -8.51
N ASP A 221 5.18 -7.95 -8.60
CA ASP A 221 5.48 -9.23 -7.96
C ASP A 221 6.44 -10.11 -8.78
N ASP A 222 6.59 -9.87 -10.09
CA ASP A 222 7.51 -10.60 -10.96
C ASP A 222 8.97 -10.18 -10.74
N LEU A 223 9.83 -11.10 -10.31
CA LEU A 223 11.29 -10.96 -10.21
C LEU A 223 11.93 -11.64 -11.41
N THR A 224 12.83 -10.96 -12.09
CA THR A 224 13.56 -11.54 -13.22
C THR A 224 15.06 -11.39 -13.04
N PHE A 225 15.78 -12.51 -13.22
CA PHE A 225 17.23 -12.58 -13.20
C PHE A 225 17.71 -13.12 -14.54
N SER A 226 18.81 -12.59 -15.07
CA SER A 226 19.35 -13.14 -16.32
C SER A 226 20.85 -12.99 -16.40
N SER A 227 21.51 -13.93 -17.09
CA SER A 227 22.94 -13.91 -17.37
C SER A 227 23.23 -14.22 -18.84
N GLY A 228 24.26 -13.60 -19.37
CA GLY A 228 24.81 -13.95 -20.70
C GLY A 228 25.69 -15.19 -20.66
N ASP A 229 26.14 -15.63 -19.50
CA ASP A 229 26.92 -16.84 -19.34
C ASP A 229 26.00 -18.07 -19.25
N PRO A 230 26.09 -19.04 -20.20
CA PRO A 230 25.27 -20.24 -20.17
C PRO A 230 25.61 -21.18 -19.00
N LYS A 231 26.76 -21.00 -18.34
CA LYS A 231 27.20 -21.79 -17.18
C LYS A 231 26.88 -21.12 -15.84
N ALA A 232 26.25 -19.92 -15.88
CA ALA A 232 25.86 -19.22 -14.66
C ALA A 232 24.93 -20.09 -13.80
N LYS A 233 25.26 -20.25 -12.54
CA LYS A 233 24.49 -21.01 -11.55
C LYS A 233 23.95 -20.05 -10.49
N VAL A 234 22.75 -20.33 -10.00
CA VAL A 234 22.10 -19.63 -8.88
C VAL A 234 22.34 -20.39 -7.60
#